data_1f01bbd67bf3a84e75a4ad9b0d14a577
#
_entry.id   1f01bbd67bf3a84e75a4ad9b0d14a577
#
_cell.length_a   1.000
_cell.length_b   1.000
_cell.length_c   1.000
_cell.angle_alpha   90.00
_cell.angle_beta   90.00
_cell.angle_gamma   90.00
#
_symmetry.space_group_name_H-M   'P 1'
#
loop_
_entity.id
_entity.type
_entity.pdbx_description
1 polymer ?
#
loop_
_entity_poly.entity_id
_entity_poly.type
_entity_poly.pdbx_seq_one_letter_code
_entity_poly.pdbx_strand_id
1 'polypeptide(L)'
;PIVPRFFVGWIAKRYIAGKDLDSAVELMQRMQEQEGACFTVDVLGEEITDISEAQGFLEEYERVLDRITEHQLDAHLSVKPTAFGVLIDEHQASVNLEQLLRKAAEQDIFIRLDMEDRRVTQATIDICVRMHELGLTNVGVVLQARLLRTPADITAITEKLGPAADFRICKGIYLEPAEVAHTGYREVVDAMNDCIEAMLDSGAYVGIATHDHPVIKHSLDALTARGMGPDIPDPRKGAAPERVGKGPGYEFQMLLGVRGNVRRRLKSRGHKTRVYLPYGDRWYEYSIRRLRENPDVAAHIARAFLMPWTNRR
;
A
#
# COMPACT_ATOMS: atom_id res chain seq x y z
N PRO A 1 5.83 -26.96 -12.01
CA PRO A 1 5.60 -27.80 -10.84
C PRO A 1 4.33 -27.30 -10.14
N ILE A 2 3.35 -28.22 -10.01
CA ILE A 2 2.11 -27.92 -9.28
C ILE A 2 2.46 -27.98 -7.80
N VAL A 3 2.54 -26.83 -7.14
CA VAL A 3 2.71 -26.77 -5.69
C VAL A 3 1.38 -27.20 -5.05
N PRO A 4 1.34 -28.23 -4.19
CA PRO A 4 0.09 -28.68 -3.58
C PRO A 4 -0.60 -27.56 -2.80
N ARG A 5 -1.93 -27.43 -2.93
CA ARG A 5 -2.75 -26.38 -2.27
C ARG A 5 -2.51 -26.30 -0.74
N PHE A 6 -2.32 -27.42 -0.10
CA PHE A 6 -2.01 -27.50 1.33
C PHE A 6 -0.71 -26.74 1.68
N PHE A 7 0.33 -26.89 0.85
CA PHE A 7 1.61 -26.23 1.06
C PHE A 7 1.52 -24.71 0.84
N VAL A 8 0.79 -24.30 -0.21
CA VAL A 8 0.51 -22.89 -0.47
C VAL A 8 -0.32 -22.30 0.66
N GLY A 9 -1.32 -23.01 1.18
CA GLY A 9 -2.17 -22.59 2.27
C GLY A 9 -1.41 -22.40 3.59
N TRP A 10 -0.43 -23.26 3.87
CA TRP A 10 0.41 -23.10 5.06
C TRP A 10 1.31 -21.85 4.96
N ILE A 11 1.85 -21.59 3.76
CA ILE A 11 2.65 -20.41 3.47
C ILE A 11 1.77 -19.15 3.51
N ALA A 12 0.60 -19.20 2.89
CA ALA A 12 -0.35 -18.09 2.80
C ALA A 12 -0.78 -17.57 4.17
N LYS A 13 -1.00 -18.44 5.15
CA LYS A 13 -1.32 -18.06 6.54
C LYS A 13 -0.35 -17.06 7.16
N ARG A 14 0.84 -16.89 6.59
CA ARG A 14 1.84 -15.95 7.09
C ARG A 14 1.71 -14.55 6.49
N TYR A 15 1.20 -14.47 5.27
CA TYR A 15 1.16 -13.25 4.46
C TYR A 15 -0.26 -12.73 4.24
N ILE A 16 -1.27 -13.53 4.61
CA ILE A 16 -2.68 -13.23 4.43
C ILE A 16 -3.36 -13.36 5.79
N ALA A 17 -4.19 -12.38 6.12
CA ALA A 17 -4.81 -12.29 7.45
C ALA A 17 -5.89 -13.37 7.68
N GLY A 18 -6.48 -13.87 6.61
CA GLY A 18 -7.51 -14.91 6.65
C GLY A 18 -8.28 -14.97 5.34
N LYS A 19 -9.28 -15.83 5.29
CA LYS A 19 -10.20 -15.94 4.15
C LYS A 19 -11.38 -14.98 4.24
N ASP A 20 -11.68 -14.51 5.43
CA ASP A 20 -12.83 -13.70 5.78
C ASP A 20 -12.45 -12.49 6.62
N LEU A 21 -13.35 -11.54 6.69
CA LEU A 21 -13.15 -10.28 7.40
C LEU A 21 -12.98 -10.49 8.91
N ASP A 22 -13.68 -11.42 9.52
CA ASP A 22 -13.58 -11.66 10.97
C ASP A 22 -12.18 -12.12 11.36
N SER A 23 -11.59 -13.04 10.60
CA SER A 23 -10.19 -13.46 10.78
C SER A 23 -9.20 -12.29 10.64
N ALA A 24 -9.46 -11.38 9.70
CA ALA A 24 -8.64 -10.19 9.51
C ALA A 24 -8.76 -9.22 10.69
N VAL A 25 -9.97 -9.00 11.18
CA VAL A 25 -10.27 -8.16 12.36
C VAL A 25 -9.59 -8.71 13.61
N GLU A 26 -9.75 -10.00 13.90
CA GLU A 26 -9.09 -10.65 15.05
C GLU A 26 -7.57 -10.50 15.00
N LEU A 27 -6.96 -10.64 13.82
CA LEU A 27 -5.53 -10.44 13.65
C LEU A 27 -5.12 -8.98 13.90
N MET A 28 -5.89 -8.03 13.36
CA MET A 28 -5.63 -6.59 13.55
C MET A 28 -5.73 -6.21 15.01
N GLN A 29 -6.80 -6.60 15.71
CA GLN A 29 -6.99 -6.35 17.15
C GLN A 29 -5.79 -6.86 17.95
N ARG A 30 -5.43 -8.13 17.76
CA ARG A 30 -4.29 -8.73 18.46
C ARG A 30 -2.98 -7.98 18.21
N MET A 31 -2.68 -7.63 16.95
CA MET A 31 -1.45 -6.91 16.61
C MET A 31 -1.48 -5.46 17.09
N GLN A 32 -2.64 -4.82 17.10
CA GLN A 32 -2.80 -3.47 17.64
C GLN A 32 -2.56 -3.47 19.16
N GLU A 33 -3.15 -4.39 19.90
CA GLU A 33 -2.97 -4.54 21.34
C GLU A 33 -1.52 -4.88 21.74
N GLN A 34 -0.92 -5.86 21.05
CA GLN A 34 0.42 -6.36 21.40
C GLN A 34 1.56 -5.45 20.95
N GLU A 35 1.41 -4.83 19.79
CA GLU A 35 2.49 -4.10 19.14
C GLU A 35 2.12 -2.66 18.78
N GLY A 36 0.88 -2.22 19.05
CA GLY A 36 0.34 -0.93 18.57
C GLY A 36 0.47 -0.81 17.04
N ALA A 37 0.25 -1.88 16.32
CA ALA A 37 0.37 -1.89 14.86
C ALA A 37 -0.76 -1.10 14.22
N CYS A 38 -0.46 -0.45 13.07
CA CYS A 38 -1.44 0.20 12.21
C CYS A 38 -1.51 -0.58 10.89
N PHE A 39 -2.64 -0.47 10.20
CA PHE A 39 -2.90 -1.33 9.04
C PHE A 39 -3.33 -0.54 7.81
N THR A 40 -3.13 -1.13 6.64
CA THR A 40 -3.88 -0.84 5.43
C THR A 40 -4.44 -2.16 4.92
N VAL A 41 -5.77 -2.24 4.82
CA VAL A 41 -6.51 -3.47 4.53
C VAL A 41 -6.76 -3.57 3.04
N ASP A 42 -6.42 -4.72 2.45
CA ASP A 42 -6.62 -5.05 1.05
C ASP A 42 -7.56 -6.26 0.92
N VAL A 43 -8.70 -6.09 0.28
CA VAL A 43 -9.59 -7.19 -0.08
C VAL A 43 -9.04 -7.87 -1.33
N LEU A 44 -8.70 -9.15 -1.21
CA LEU A 44 -8.08 -9.90 -2.30
C LEU A 44 -9.01 -10.07 -3.49
N GLY A 45 -8.64 -9.47 -4.60
CA GLY A 45 -9.31 -9.53 -5.89
C GLY A 45 -8.86 -8.37 -6.76
N GLU A 46 -8.83 -8.62 -8.07
CA GLU A 46 -8.43 -7.65 -9.09
C GLU A 46 -8.92 -8.14 -10.46
N GLU A 47 -8.82 -7.28 -11.48
CA GLU A 47 -9.15 -7.60 -12.87
C GLU A 47 -10.50 -8.33 -13.01
N ILE A 48 -11.60 -7.70 -12.53
CA ILE A 48 -12.93 -8.21 -12.78
C ILE A 48 -13.22 -8.24 -14.28
N THR A 49 -14.05 -9.18 -14.71
CA THR A 49 -14.42 -9.35 -16.12
C THR A 49 -15.82 -8.91 -16.44
N ASP A 50 -16.64 -8.71 -15.42
CA ASP A 50 -17.99 -8.15 -15.52
C ASP A 50 -18.11 -6.99 -14.52
N ILE A 51 -18.58 -5.84 -14.98
CA ILE A 51 -18.73 -4.62 -14.16
C ILE A 51 -19.64 -4.84 -12.95
N SER A 52 -20.58 -5.76 -13.01
CA SER A 52 -21.45 -6.11 -11.89
C SER A 52 -20.71 -6.72 -10.70
N GLU A 53 -19.53 -7.31 -10.92
CA GLU A 53 -18.69 -7.82 -9.84
C GLU A 53 -18.17 -6.70 -8.93
N ALA A 54 -18.05 -5.47 -9.45
CA ALA A 54 -17.56 -4.31 -8.69
C ALA A 54 -18.45 -4.00 -7.48
N GLN A 55 -19.75 -4.26 -7.59
CA GLN A 55 -20.69 -4.07 -6.48
C GLN A 55 -20.33 -4.95 -5.27
N GLY A 56 -19.92 -6.19 -5.50
CA GLY A 56 -19.49 -7.09 -4.43
C GLY A 56 -18.22 -6.61 -3.71
N PHE A 57 -17.27 -6.01 -4.44
CA PHE A 57 -16.11 -5.37 -3.83
C PHE A 57 -16.46 -4.12 -3.04
N LEU A 58 -17.36 -3.29 -3.57
CA LEU A 58 -17.85 -2.10 -2.88
C LEU A 58 -18.47 -2.48 -1.54
N GLU A 59 -19.41 -3.43 -1.53
CA GLU A 59 -20.08 -3.92 -0.32
C GLU A 59 -19.09 -4.53 0.68
N GLU A 60 -18.09 -5.28 0.20
CA GLU A 60 -17.08 -5.84 1.08
C GLU A 60 -16.21 -4.75 1.73
N TYR A 61 -15.74 -3.75 0.97
CA TYR A 61 -15.00 -2.63 1.52
C TYR A 61 -15.84 -1.78 2.48
N GLU A 62 -17.12 -1.60 2.22
CA GLU A 62 -18.05 -0.93 3.15
C GLU A 62 -18.15 -1.69 4.47
N ARG A 63 -18.22 -3.02 4.43
CA ARG A 63 -18.16 -3.85 5.65
C ARG A 63 -16.82 -3.69 6.39
N VAL A 64 -15.72 -3.59 5.66
CA VAL A 64 -14.39 -3.33 6.28
C VAL A 64 -14.38 -2.00 7.01
N LEU A 65 -14.92 -0.93 6.41
CA LEU A 65 -15.05 0.39 7.05
C LEU A 65 -15.84 0.31 8.36
N ASP A 66 -17.00 -0.36 8.33
CA ASP A 66 -17.85 -0.52 9.50
C ASP A 66 -17.12 -1.28 10.62
N ARG A 67 -16.36 -2.34 10.29
CA ARG A 67 -15.60 -3.12 11.27
C ARG A 67 -14.39 -2.36 11.82
N ILE A 68 -13.71 -1.54 11.01
CA ILE A 68 -12.63 -0.66 11.48
C ILE A 68 -13.16 0.29 12.54
N THR A 69 -14.31 0.91 12.29
CA THR A 69 -14.95 1.86 13.20
C THR A 69 -15.45 1.16 14.46
N GLU A 70 -16.18 0.04 14.33
CA GLU A 70 -16.72 -0.75 15.44
C GLU A 70 -15.63 -1.17 16.44
N HIS A 71 -14.48 -1.61 15.93
CA HIS A 71 -13.37 -2.12 16.73
C HIS A 71 -12.27 -1.09 17.01
N GLN A 72 -12.47 0.16 16.60
CA GLN A 72 -11.51 1.26 16.81
C GLN A 72 -10.08 0.89 16.31
N LEU A 73 -10.00 0.30 15.12
CA LEU A 73 -8.74 -0.12 14.54
C LEU A 73 -8.01 1.06 13.88
N ASP A 74 -6.71 1.20 14.13
CA ASP A 74 -5.86 2.14 13.36
C ASP A 74 -5.59 1.54 11.97
N ALA A 75 -6.57 1.65 11.08
CA ALA A 75 -6.53 1.04 9.77
C ALA A 75 -7.03 1.98 8.67
N HIS A 76 -6.40 1.86 7.52
CA HIS A 76 -6.78 2.47 6.24
C HIS A 76 -7.20 1.38 5.26
N LEU A 77 -7.78 1.75 4.13
CA LEU A 77 -8.01 0.80 3.02
C LEU A 77 -6.93 0.93 1.94
N SER A 78 -6.66 -0.16 1.27
CA SER A 78 -5.92 -0.23 0.01
C SER A 78 -6.82 -0.88 -1.03
N VAL A 79 -7.07 -0.20 -2.14
CA VAL A 79 -8.11 -0.56 -3.10
C VAL A 79 -7.50 -0.67 -4.49
N LYS A 80 -7.80 -1.75 -5.19
CA LYS A 80 -7.35 -1.96 -6.57
C LYS A 80 -8.39 -1.44 -7.55
N PRO A 81 -8.06 -0.45 -8.40
CA PRO A 81 -9.00 0.08 -9.38
C PRO A 81 -9.57 -0.95 -10.34
N THR A 82 -8.81 -2.01 -10.67
CA THR A 82 -9.31 -3.09 -11.54
C THR A 82 -10.39 -3.95 -10.88
N ALA A 83 -10.44 -4.02 -9.55
CA ALA A 83 -11.54 -4.65 -8.81
C ALA A 83 -12.83 -3.80 -8.85
N PHE A 84 -12.71 -2.53 -9.20
CA PHE A 84 -13.84 -1.61 -9.40
C PHE A 84 -14.20 -1.39 -10.87
N GLY A 85 -13.52 -2.12 -11.78
CA GLY A 85 -13.89 -2.17 -13.19
C GLY A 85 -13.17 -1.17 -14.09
N VAL A 86 -12.05 -0.56 -13.67
CA VAL A 86 -11.33 0.45 -14.47
C VAL A 86 -10.89 -0.03 -15.85
N LEU A 87 -10.69 -1.33 -16.04
CA LEU A 87 -10.39 -1.93 -17.36
C LEU A 87 -11.62 -2.13 -18.24
N ILE A 88 -12.82 -1.99 -17.70
CA ILE A 88 -14.10 -2.22 -18.39
C ILE A 88 -14.77 -0.88 -18.68
N ASP A 89 -14.92 -0.06 -17.64
CA ASP A 89 -15.56 1.25 -17.69
C ASP A 89 -14.93 2.16 -16.63
N GLU A 90 -14.03 3.04 -17.06
CA GLU A 90 -13.32 3.98 -16.18
C GLU A 90 -14.27 4.94 -15.46
N HIS A 91 -15.37 5.35 -16.13
CA HIS A 91 -16.35 6.24 -15.53
C HIS A 91 -17.09 5.54 -14.39
N GLN A 92 -17.61 4.33 -14.64
CA GLN A 92 -18.32 3.56 -13.61
C GLN A 92 -17.37 3.19 -12.45
N ALA A 93 -16.14 2.84 -12.74
CA ALA A 93 -15.12 2.59 -11.70
C ALA A 93 -14.89 3.84 -10.83
N SER A 94 -14.81 5.02 -11.44
CA SER A 94 -14.69 6.29 -10.72
C SER A 94 -15.90 6.57 -9.83
N VAL A 95 -17.13 6.28 -10.30
CA VAL A 95 -18.36 6.43 -9.52
C VAL A 95 -18.38 5.49 -8.31
N ASN A 96 -18.02 4.22 -8.51
CA ASN A 96 -17.97 3.24 -7.44
C ASN A 96 -16.92 3.63 -6.38
N LEU A 97 -15.75 4.10 -6.81
CA LEU A 97 -14.69 4.56 -5.89
C LEU A 97 -15.09 5.84 -5.16
N GLU A 98 -15.80 6.78 -5.82
CA GLU A 98 -16.33 7.98 -5.18
C GLU A 98 -17.31 7.61 -4.05
N GLN A 99 -18.22 6.65 -4.29
CA GLN A 99 -19.15 6.17 -3.28
C GLN A 99 -18.40 5.64 -2.04
N LEU A 100 -17.41 4.77 -2.25
CA LEU A 100 -16.62 4.23 -1.15
C LEU A 100 -15.84 5.32 -0.39
N LEU A 101 -15.26 6.29 -1.12
CA LEU A 101 -14.50 7.40 -0.53
C LEU A 101 -15.38 8.32 0.32
N ARG A 102 -16.63 8.59 -0.10
CA ARG A 102 -17.58 9.37 0.68
C ARG A 102 -17.92 8.67 2.00
N LYS A 103 -18.23 7.37 1.95
CA LYS A 103 -18.48 6.58 3.17
C LYS A 103 -17.26 6.55 4.09
N ALA A 104 -16.07 6.38 3.53
CA ALA A 104 -14.83 6.40 4.31
C ALA A 104 -14.54 7.76 4.93
N ALA A 105 -14.87 8.87 4.24
CA ALA A 105 -14.70 10.22 4.76
C ALA A 105 -15.60 10.50 5.98
N GLU A 106 -16.82 9.96 6.01
CA GLU A 106 -17.74 10.07 7.16
C GLU A 106 -17.17 9.39 8.43
N GLN A 107 -16.24 8.47 8.25
CA GLN A 107 -15.60 7.69 9.32
C GLN A 107 -14.13 8.09 9.57
N ASP A 108 -13.65 9.17 8.97
CA ASP A 108 -12.25 9.61 9.01
C ASP A 108 -11.24 8.54 8.53
N ILE A 109 -11.65 7.63 7.65
CA ILE A 109 -10.80 6.56 7.12
C ILE A 109 -10.20 6.98 5.78
N PHE A 110 -8.90 6.77 5.64
CA PHE A 110 -8.14 7.06 4.43
C PHE A 110 -8.14 5.87 3.47
N ILE A 111 -8.23 6.13 2.17
CA ILE A 111 -8.15 5.12 1.11
C ILE A 111 -6.91 5.34 0.25
N ARG A 112 -6.18 4.28 0.01
CA ARG A 112 -5.05 4.24 -0.91
C ARG A 112 -5.47 3.52 -2.20
N LEU A 113 -5.39 4.20 -3.35
CA LEU A 113 -5.54 3.55 -4.64
C LEU A 113 -4.23 2.83 -4.98
N ASP A 114 -4.27 1.50 -5.03
CA ASP A 114 -3.12 0.70 -5.39
C ASP A 114 -2.78 0.87 -6.87
N MET A 115 -1.50 0.81 -7.18
CA MET A 115 -1.03 0.84 -8.55
C MET A 115 -0.83 -0.58 -9.05
N GLU A 116 -1.46 -0.86 -10.16
CA GLU A 116 -1.39 -2.14 -10.84
C GLU A 116 -0.47 -2.03 -12.06
N ASP A 117 -0.70 -2.72 -13.15
CA ASP A 117 0.18 -2.64 -14.30
C ASP A 117 0.01 -1.32 -15.11
N ARG A 118 0.87 -1.14 -16.11
CA ARG A 118 0.92 0.07 -16.95
C ARG A 118 -0.40 0.44 -17.63
N ARG A 119 -1.31 -0.55 -17.87
CA ARG A 119 -2.58 -0.31 -18.58
C ARG A 119 -3.49 0.64 -17.82
N VAL A 120 -3.42 0.59 -16.50
CA VAL A 120 -4.30 1.36 -15.61
C VAL A 120 -3.60 2.50 -14.88
N THR A 121 -2.29 2.70 -15.09
CA THR A 121 -1.52 3.71 -14.36
C THR A 121 -2.13 5.11 -14.52
N GLN A 122 -2.45 5.52 -15.74
CA GLN A 122 -3.00 6.86 -15.99
C GLN A 122 -4.40 7.00 -15.38
N ALA A 123 -5.29 6.04 -15.64
CA ALA A 123 -6.66 6.06 -15.11
C ALA A 123 -6.67 6.12 -13.56
N THR A 124 -5.79 5.36 -12.89
CA THR A 124 -5.66 5.40 -11.43
C THR A 124 -5.25 6.78 -10.92
N ILE A 125 -4.28 7.43 -11.57
CA ILE A 125 -3.84 8.79 -11.23
C ILE A 125 -4.98 9.79 -11.46
N ASP A 126 -5.67 9.70 -12.60
CA ASP A 126 -6.75 10.60 -12.96
C ASP A 126 -7.94 10.49 -12.01
N ILE A 127 -8.28 9.27 -11.59
CA ILE A 127 -9.30 9.03 -10.55
C ILE A 127 -8.87 9.69 -9.23
N CYS A 128 -7.62 9.52 -8.78
CA CYS A 128 -7.14 10.15 -7.55
C CYS A 128 -7.27 11.68 -7.60
N VAL A 129 -6.81 12.30 -8.69
CA VAL A 129 -6.89 13.75 -8.89
C VAL A 129 -8.35 14.21 -8.91
N ARG A 130 -9.21 13.51 -9.66
CA ARG A 130 -10.65 13.82 -9.72
C ARG A 130 -11.31 13.77 -8.35
N MET A 131 -10.98 12.80 -7.50
CA MET A 131 -11.53 12.74 -6.13
C MET A 131 -11.17 13.98 -5.32
N HIS A 132 -9.93 14.45 -5.42
CA HIS A 132 -9.52 15.72 -4.79
C HIS A 132 -10.29 16.93 -5.35
N GLU A 133 -10.54 16.99 -6.66
CA GLU A 133 -11.35 18.05 -7.29
C GLU A 133 -12.81 18.04 -6.78
N LEU A 134 -13.32 16.86 -6.39
CA LEU A 134 -14.64 16.71 -5.75
C LEU A 134 -14.61 17.01 -4.24
N GLY A 135 -13.47 17.42 -3.68
CA GLY A 135 -13.30 17.71 -2.26
C GLY A 135 -13.07 16.50 -1.38
N LEU A 136 -12.88 15.31 -1.96
CA LEU A 136 -12.56 14.07 -1.23
C LEU A 136 -11.05 13.97 -1.06
N THR A 137 -10.53 14.46 0.05
CA THR A 137 -9.09 14.51 0.32
C THR A 137 -8.58 13.31 1.13
N ASN A 138 -9.44 12.38 1.49
CA ASN A 138 -9.10 11.13 2.19
C ASN A 138 -8.59 10.04 1.24
N VAL A 139 -7.99 10.42 0.13
CA VAL A 139 -7.45 9.53 -0.89
C VAL A 139 -6.01 9.86 -1.24
N GLY A 140 -5.24 8.84 -1.61
CA GLY A 140 -3.91 8.97 -2.17
C GLY A 140 -3.61 7.84 -3.14
N VAL A 141 -2.52 7.96 -3.89
CA VAL A 141 -2.16 7.04 -4.96
C VAL A 141 -0.85 6.33 -4.68
N VAL A 142 -0.72 5.09 -5.16
CA VAL A 142 0.55 4.36 -5.20
C VAL A 142 1.28 4.65 -6.50
N LEU A 143 2.58 4.88 -6.42
CA LEU A 143 3.45 4.95 -7.59
C LEU A 143 4.54 3.88 -7.50
N GLN A 144 4.97 3.40 -8.67
CA GLN A 144 5.97 2.34 -8.78
C GLN A 144 7.28 2.90 -9.32
N ALA A 145 8.33 2.83 -8.51
CA ALA A 145 9.65 3.38 -8.86
C ALA A 145 10.25 2.76 -10.14
N ARG A 146 9.88 1.51 -10.46
CA ARG A 146 10.36 0.87 -11.68
C ARG A 146 9.87 1.51 -12.97
N LEU A 147 8.69 2.15 -12.97
CA LEU A 147 8.15 2.78 -14.19
C LEU A 147 8.93 4.05 -14.52
N LEU A 148 9.41 4.18 -15.75
CA LEU A 148 10.19 5.32 -16.21
C LEU A 148 9.40 6.64 -16.15
N ARG A 149 8.06 6.56 -16.18
CA ARG A 149 7.18 7.73 -16.08
C ARG A 149 7.04 8.28 -14.65
N THR A 150 7.35 7.51 -13.61
CA THR A 150 7.06 7.86 -12.22
C THR A 150 7.57 9.24 -11.79
N PRO A 151 8.78 9.70 -12.15
CA PRO A 151 9.21 11.07 -11.82
C PRO A 151 8.31 12.17 -12.42
N ALA A 152 7.86 11.97 -13.66
CA ALA A 152 6.93 12.92 -14.31
C ALA A 152 5.54 12.87 -13.66
N ASP A 153 5.07 11.68 -13.26
CA ASP A 153 3.80 11.51 -12.54
C ASP A 153 3.82 12.22 -11.18
N ILE A 154 4.93 12.13 -10.43
CA ILE A 154 5.10 12.85 -9.16
C ILE A 154 4.94 14.35 -9.39
N THR A 155 5.64 14.90 -10.39
CA THR A 155 5.56 16.31 -10.73
C THR A 155 4.14 16.73 -11.09
N ALA A 156 3.50 16.00 -12.02
CA ALA A 156 2.15 16.32 -12.49
C ALA A 156 1.09 16.27 -11.38
N ILE A 157 1.19 15.29 -10.47
CA ILE A 157 0.27 15.15 -9.33
C ILE A 157 0.51 16.28 -8.33
N THR A 158 1.77 16.61 -8.03
CA THR A 158 2.09 17.67 -7.06
C THR A 158 1.78 19.06 -7.59
N GLU A 159 1.88 19.29 -8.89
CA GLU A 159 1.41 20.55 -9.52
C GLU A 159 -0.10 20.74 -9.37
N LYS A 160 -0.90 19.66 -9.41
CA LYS A 160 -2.35 19.71 -9.27
C LYS A 160 -2.81 19.75 -7.82
N LEU A 161 -2.24 18.94 -6.95
CA LEU A 161 -2.71 18.72 -5.59
C LEU A 161 -1.90 19.50 -4.54
N GLY A 162 -0.70 19.97 -4.88
CA GLY A 162 0.19 20.63 -3.93
C GLY A 162 0.46 19.75 -2.70
N PRO A 163 0.42 20.34 -1.50
CA PRO A 163 0.67 19.61 -0.25
C PRO A 163 -0.42 18.55 0.08
N ALA A 164 -1.57 18.58 -0.60
CA ALA A 164 -2.60 17.56 -0.43
C ALA A 164 -2.24 16.23 -1.09
N ALA A 165 -1.22 16.20 -1.94
CA ALA A 165 -0.72 14.97 -2.54
C ALA A 165 -0.28 13.98 -1.46
N ASP A 166 -0.69 12.72 -1.62
CA ASP A 166 -0.42 11.66 -0.68
C ASP A 166 -0.02 10.39 -1.45
N PHE A 167 1.26 10.06 -1.34
CA PHE A 167 1.86 8.98 -2.10
C PHE A 167 2.17 7.76 -1.23
N ARG A 168 2.02 6.58 -1.84
CA ARG A 168 2.81 5.41 -1.47
C ARG A 168 3.80 5.15 -2.60
N ILE A 169 5.07 5.04 -2.28
CA ILE A 169 6.08 4.62 -3.24
C ILE A 169 6.53 3.19 -2.95
N CYS A 170 6.51 2.35 -3.97
CA CYS A 170 7.05 0.98 -3.92
C CYS A 170 7.94 0.73 -5.14
N LYS A 171 8.70 -0.37 -5.12
CA LYS A 171 9.53 -0.77 -6.28
C LYS A 171 8.68 -1.09 -7.52
N GLY A 172 7.51 -1.68 -7.30
CA GLY A 172 6.67 -2.27 -8.34
C GLY A 172 6.94 -3.76 -8.49
N ILE A 173 5.86 -4.53 -8.71
CA ILE A 173 5.90 -6.01 -8.79
C ILE A 173 5.56 -6.53 -10.18
N TYR A 174 4.85 -5.74 -10.98
CA TYR A 174 4.43 -6.16 -12.31
C TYR A 174 5.63 -6.23 -13.25
N LEU A 175 5.67 -7.28 -14.06
CA LEU A 175 6.70 -7.43 -15.09
C LEU A 175 6.32 -6.54 -16.26
N GLU A 176 7.09 -5.48 -16.44
CA GLU A 176 6.91 -4.50 -17.49
C GLU A 176 8.09 -4.57 -18.47
N PRO A 177 7.86 -4.26 -19.76
CA PRO A 177 8.94 -4.25 -20.74
C PRO A 177 9.95 -3.12 -20.47
N ALA A 178 11.19 -3.34 -20.90
CA ALA A 178 12.32 -2.42 -20.64
C ALA A 178 12.14 -1.02 -21.23
N GLU A 179 11.25 -0.88 -22.23
CA GLU A 179 10.93 0.40 -22.86
C GLU A 179 10.15 1.35 -21.94
N VAL A 180 9.51 0.78 -20.89
CA VAL A 180 8.67 1.56 -19.96
C VAL A 180 9.08 1.39 -18.51
N ALA A 181 10.03 0.49 -18.20
CA ALA A 181 10.41 0.20 -16.83
C ALA A 181 11.88 -0.18 -16.67
N HIS A 182 12.46 0.20 -15.55
CA HIS A 182 13.73 -0.34 -15.08
C HIS A 182 13.58 -1.85 -14.80
N THR A 183 14.54 -2.64 -15.25
CA THR A 183 14.55 -4.10 -15.08
C THR A 183 15.62 -4.58 -14.12
N GLY A 184 16.71 -3.80 -13.95
CA GLY A 184 17.80 -4.11 -13.05
C GLY A 184 17.49 -3.74 -11.59
N TYR A 185 17.91 -4.59 -10.65
CA TYR A 185 17.68 -4.34 -9.21
C TYR A 185 18.22 -2.98 -8.77
N ARG A 186 19.47 -2.63 -9.18
CA ARG A 186 20.09 -1.35 -8.79
C ARG A 186 19.36 -0.17 -9.36
N GLU A 187 18.98 -0.22 -10.63
CA GLU A 187 18.21 0.83 -11.29
C GLU A 187 16.90 1.10 -10.55
N VAL A 188 16.17 0.04 -10.15
CA VAL A 188 14.93 0.18 -9.40
C VAL A 188 15.15 0.74 -7.99
N VAL A 189 16.27 0.38 -7.34
CA VAL A 189 16.63 0.95 -6.03
C VAL A 189 16.96 2.43 -6.15
N ASP A 190 17.77 2.81 -7.13
CA ASP A 190 18.17 4.20 -7.36
C ASP A 190 16.95 5.04 -7.72
N ALA A 191 16.12 4.57 -8.66
CA ALA A 191 14.87 5.24 -9.02
C ALA A 191 13.91 5.39 -7.82
N MET A 192 13.84 4.40 -6.91
CA MET A 192 13.02 4.52 -5.71
C MET A 192 13.57 5.57 -4.74
N ASN A 193 14.88 5.65 -4.59
CA ASN A 193 15.51 6.67 -3.77
C ASN A 193 15.23 8.08 -4.32
N ASP A 194 15.40 8.27 -5.64
CA ASP A 194 15.11 9.55 -6.31
C ASP A 194 13.63 9.96 -6.19
N CYS A 195 12.70 8.99 -6.34
CA CYS A 195 11.27 9.23 -6.14
C CYS A 195 10.96 9.66 -4.70
N ILE A 196 11.57 9.01 -3.69
CA ILE A 196 11.39 9.37 -2.28
C ILE A 196 11.85 10.81 -2.05
N GLU A 197 13.03 11.19 -2.55
CA GLU A 197 13.55 12.55 -2.45
C GLU A 197 12.57 13.57 -3.08
N ALA A 198 12.15 13.32 -4.33
CA ALA A 198 11.24 14.20 -5.05
C ALA A 198 9.89 14.38 -4.32
N MET A 199 9.31 13.28 -3.81
CA MET A 199 8.07 13.31 -3.05
C MET A 199 8.22 14.09 -1.72
N LEU A 200 9.34 13.89 -1.02
CA LEU A 200 9.61 14.63 0.22
C LEU A 200 9.81 16.12 -0.05
N ASP A 201 10.53 16.48 -1.13
CA ASP A 201 10.78 17.87 -1.50
C ASP A 201 9.52 18.61 -1.95
N SER A 202 8.54 17.90 -2.52
CA SER A 202 7.25 18.49 -2.90
C SER A 202 6.33 18.84 -1.73
N GLY A 203 6.68 18.46 -0.50
CA GLY A 203 5.82 18.64 0.69
C GLY A 203 4.71 17.59 0.84
N ALA A 204 4.58 16.66 -0.10
CA ALA A 204 3.57 15.59 -0.05
C ALA A 204 3.79 14.62 1.12
N TYR A 205 2.72 13.92 1.52
CA TYR A 205 2.84 12.79 2.44
C TYR A 205 3.42 11.57 1.72
N VAL A 206 4.37 10.87 2.37
CA VAL A 206 5.07 9.76 1.72
C VAL A 206 4.99 8.46 2.53
N GLY A 207 4.22 7.49 2.03
CA GLY A 207 4.24 6.10 2.49
C GLY A 207 5.37 5.33 1.81
N ILE A 208 6.45 5.07 2.53
CA ILE A 208 7.65 4.38 2.04
C ILE A 208 7.43 2.87 2.14
N ALA A 209 7.00 2.24 1.04
CA ALA A 209 6.62 0.83 1.02
C ALA A 209 7.78 -0.06 0.56
N THR A 210 8.60 -0.50 1.50
CA THR A 210 9.77 -1.32 1.19
C THR A 210 10.21 -2.21 2.36
N HIS A 211 10.81 -3.36 2.00
CA HIS A 211 11.53 -4.23 2.92
C HIS A 211 13.04 -4.19 2.67
N ASP A 212 13.48 -3.40 1.71
CA ASP A 212 14.86 -3.38 1.24
C ASP A 212 15.74 -2.48 2.11
N HIS A 213 16.83 -3.04 2.61
CA HIS A 213 17.74 -2.35 3.52
C HIS A 213 18.38 -1.09 2.91
N PRO A 214 18.92 -1.12 1.67
CA PRO A 214 19.44 0.07 1.01
C PRO A 214 18.45 1.20 0.95
N VAL A 215 17.20 0.93 0.53
CA VAL A 215 16.14 1.93 0.43
C VAL A 215 15.75 2.47 1.81
N ILE A 216 15.57 1.58 2.82
CA ILE A 216 15.27 2.02 4.18
C ILE A 216 16.37 2.93 4.73
N LYS A 217 17.65 2.58 4.51
CA LYS A 217 18.77 3.41 4.96
C LYS A 217 18.74 4.78 4.28
N HIS A 218 18.63 4.80 2.95
CA HIS A 218 18.53 6.06 2.19
C HIS A 218 17.35 6.92 2.67
N SER A 219 16.19 6.32 2.88
CA SER A 219 15.00 7.03 3.39
C SER A 219 15.24 7.68 4.74
N LEU A 220 15.89 6.97 5.67
CA LEU A 220 16.23 7.53 6.98
C LEU A 220 17.23 8.70 6.87
N ASP A 221 18.23 8.59 6.00
CA ASP A 221 19.19 9.65 5.72
C ASP A 221 18.48 10.87 5.09
N ALA A 222 17.60 10.65 4.11
CA ALA A 222 16.81 11.70 3.44
C ALA A 222 15.86 12.44 4.38
N LEU A 223 15.20 11.72 5.27
CA LEU A 223 14.34 12.30 6.31
C LEU A 223 15.17 13.16 7.28
N THR A 224 16.30 12.63 7.76
CA THR A 224 17.22 13.37 8.66
C THR A 224 17.73 14.66 8.02
N ALA A 225 18.11 14.61 6.74
CA ALA A 225 18.60 15.78 6.01
C ALA A 225 17.55 16.92 5.91
N ARG A 226 16.26 16.56 6.01
CA ARG A 226 15.13 17.52 6.01
C ARG A 226 14.63 17.89 7.39
N GLY A 227 15.31 17.46 8.46
CA GLY A 227 14.86 17.67 9.84
C GLY A 227 13.61 16.89 10.22
N MET A 228 13.21 15.91 9.38
CA MET A 228 12.05 15.05 9.62
C MET A 228 12.46 13.86 10.51
N GLY A 229 11.58 13.46 11.40
CA GLY A 229 11.84 12.34 12.29
C GLY A 229 10.60 11.91 13.05
N PRO A 230 10.72 10.86 13.88
CA PRO A 230 9.64 10.43 14.74
C PRO A 230 9.34 11.52 15.80
N ASP A 231 8.07 11.67 16.13
CA ASP A 231 7.56 12.57 17.17
C ASP A 231 7.96 14.06 16.96
N ILE A 232 8.38 14.41 15.74
CA ILE A 232 8.67 15.78 15.35
C ILE A 232 7.60 16.21 14.34
N PRO A 233 6.88 17.33 14.57
CA PRO A 233 5.98 17.89 13.55
C PRO A 233 6.72 18.08 12.23
N ASP A 234 6.03 17.90 11.12
CA ASP A 234 6.63 18.04 9.79
C ASP A 234 7.22 19.45 9.62
N PRO A 235 8.54 19.60 9.47
CA PRO A 235 9.19 20.92 9.41
C PRO A 235 9.10 21.55 8.03
N ARG A 236 8.60 20.83 7.02
CA ARG A 236 8.57 21.31 5.63
C ARG A 236 7.53 22.41 5.48
N LYS A 237 7.94 23.50 4.80
CA LYS A 237 7.00 24.59 4.49
C LYS A 237 5.94 24.11 3.50
N GLY A 238 4.67 24.34 3.83
CA GLY A 238 3.55 23.94 3.00
C GLY A 238 3.32 22.43 2.97
N ALA A 239 3.81 21.69 3.97
CA ALA A 239 3.51 20.27 4.10
C ALA A 239 2.01 19.98 4.21
N ALA A 240 1.64 18.76 3.87
CA ALA A 240 0.27 18.30 4.00
C ALA A 240 -0.25 18.47 5.44
N PRO A 241 -1.53 18.80 5.63
CA PRO A 241 -2.14 18.81 6.95
C PRO A 241 -1.97 17.46 7.64
N GLU A 242 -1.81 17.48 8.95
CA GLU A 242 -1.83 16.24 9.73
C GLU A 242 -3.15 15.51 9.52
N ARG A 243 -3.06 14.19 9.36
CA ARG A 243 -4.22 13.31 9.16
C ARG A 243 -4.28 12.28 10.28
N VAL A 244 -5.49 11.95 10.69
CA VAL A 244 -5.73 10.90 11.69
C VAL A 244 -5.07 9.59 11.26
N GLY A 245 -4.39 8.95 12.20
CA GLY A 245 -3.72 7.67 11.98
C GLY A 245 -2.44 7.72 11.14
N LYS A 246 -2.00 8.88 10.67
CA LYS A 246 -0.76 9.04 9.87
C LYS A 246 0.42 9.58 10.68
N GLY A 247 1.63 9.39 10.16
CA GLY A 247 2.85 9.96 10.73
C GLY A 247 3.07 11.42 10.29
N PRO A 248 4.10 12.09 10.81
CA PRO A 248 4.40 13.49 10.50
C PRO A 248 5.05 13.63 9.12
N GLY A 249 4.22 13.63 8.07
CA GLY A 249 4.65 13.77 6.67
C GLY A 249 5.16 12.49 6.01
N TYR A 250 5.38 11.40 6.76
CA TYR A 250 5.80 10.11 6.24
C TYR A 250 5.41 8.94 7.14
N GLU A 251 5.45 7.74 6.58
CA GLU A 251 5.43 6.47 7.32
C GLU A 251 6.16 5.37 6.54
N PHE A 252 6.61 4.33 7.22
CA PHE A 252 7.11 3.11 6.58
C PHE A 252 5.98 2.09 6.45
N GLN A 253 5.88 1.45 5.29
CA GLN A 253 4.84 0.46 5.01
C GLN A 253 5.46 -0.89 4.66
N MET A 254 4.94 -1.96 5.25
CA MET A 254 5.47 -3.30 5.08
C MET A 254 4.35 -4.33 4.95
N LEU A 255 4.59 -5.36 4.14
CA LEU A 255 3.65 -6.46 3.98
C LEU A 255 3.55 -7.29 5.28
N LEU A 256 2.36 -7.77 5.57
CA LEU A 256 2.12 -8.72 6.65
C LEU A 256 3.07 -9.92 6.52
N GLY A 257 3.68 -10.33 7.63
CA GLY A 257 4.56 -11.51 7.70
C GLY A 257 5.94 -11.35 7.06
N VAL A 258 6.25 -10.22 6.42
CA VAL A 258 7.56 -9.97 5.79
C VAL A 258 8.40 -9.07 6.68
N ARG A 259 9.61 -9.55 7.03
CA ARG A 259 10.62 -8.81 7.83
C ARG A 259 10.04 -8.07 9.04
N GLY A 260 9.17 -8.70 9.82
CA GLY A 260 8.55 -8.12 11.01
C GLY A 260 9.55 -7.57 12.03
N ASN A 261 10.76 -8.14 12.10
CA ASN A 261 11.86 -7.62 12.91
C ASN A 261 12.32 -6.22 12.46
N VAL A 262 12.33 -5.94 11.16
CA VAL A 262 12.69 -4.61 10.62
C VAL A 262 11.59 -3.60 10.97
N ARG A 263 10.31 -3.97 10.78
CA ARG A 263 9.17 -3.14 11.16
C ARG A 263 9.22 -2.77 12.64
N ARG A 264 9.37 -3.76 13.53
CA ARG A 264 9.47 -3.52 14.98
C ARG A 264 10.66 -2.64 15.35
N ARG A 265 11.81 -2.77 14.65
CA ARG A 265 12.98 -1.90 14.87
C ARG A 265 12.69 -0.45 14.47
N LEU A 266 12.02 -0.21 13.34
CA LEU A 266 11.62 1.16 12.94
C LEU A 266 10.65 1.74 13.97
N LYS A 267 9.64 0.96 14.37
CA LYS A 267 8.68 1.37 15.38
C LYS A 267 9.33 1.66 16.74
N SER A 268 10.25 0.82 17.20
CA SER A 268 10.97 1.06 18.47
C SER A 268 11.86 2.31 18.46
N ARG A 269 12.12 2.88 17.28
CA ARG A 269 12.79 4.16 17.08
C ARG A 269 11.80 5.32 16.91
N GLY A 270 10.51 5.08 17.13
CA GLY A 270 9.45 6.07 17.04
C GLY A 270 8.85 6.29 15.65
N HIS A 271 9.36 5.65 14.60
CA HIS A 271 8.79 5.82 13.26
C HIS A 271 7.41 5.17 13.14
N LYS A 272 6.45 5.87 12.55
CA LYS A 272 5.15 5.29 12.19
C LYS A 272 5.38 4.16 11.19
N THR A 273 4.83 2.98 11.47
CA THR A 273 4.91 1.81 10.60
C THR A 273 3.53 1.23 10.38
N ARG A 274 3.17 0.97 9.12
CA ARG A 274 1.88 0.41 8.72
C ARG A 274 2.04 -0.95 8.08
N VAL A 275 1.16 -1.88 8.42
CA VAL A 275 1.13 -3.23 7.87
C VAL A 275 0.13 -3.29 6.73
N TYR A 276 0.57 -3.65 5.53
CA TYR A 276 -0.30 -4.01 4.42
C TYR A 276 -0.85 -5.42 4.69
N LEU A 277 -2.16 -5.49 4.86
CA LEU A 277 -2.86 -6.66 5.38
C LEU A 277 -3.89 -7.14 4.36
N PRO A 278 -3.52 -8.12 3.49
CA PRO A 278 -4.45 -8.71 2.55
C PRO A 278 -5.29 -9.81 3.23
N TYR A 279 -6.57 -9.90 2.85
CA TYR A 279 -7.46 -10.99 3.24
C TYR A 279 -8.47 -11.31 2.13
N GLY A 280 -9.08 -12.47 2.14
CA GLY A 280 -10.19 -12.84 1.25
C GLY A 280 -10.03 -14.23 0.62
N ASP A 281 -11.09 -14.68 -0.05
CA ASP A 281 -11.20 -16.03 -0.61
C ASP A 281 -10.24 -16.30 -1.78
N ARG A 282 -9.80 -15.27 -2.50
CA ARG A 282 -8.85 -15.37 -3.63
C ARG A 282 -7.39 -15.48 -3.18
N TRP A 283 -7.17 -15.92 -1.94
CA TRP A 283 -5.84 -16.04 -1.31
C TRP A 283 -4.88 -16.99 -2.08
N TYR A 284 -5.42 -18.03 -2.72
CA TYR A 284 -4.59 -19.03 -3.40
C TYR A 284 -3.97 -18.44 -4.68
N GLU A 285 -4.77 -17.82 -5.52
CA GLU A 285 -4.34 -17.15 -6.75
C GLU A 285 -3.33 -16.04 -6.44
N TYR A 286 -3.62 -15.22 -5.45
CA TYR A 286 -2.71 -14.20 -4.94
C TYR A 286 -1.38 -14.80 -4.51
N SER A 287 -1.39 -15.86 -3.72
CA SER A 287 -0.17 -16.51 -3.22
C SER A 287 0.67 -17.12 -4.34
N ILE A 288 0.03 -17.80 -5.30
CA ILE A 288 0.72 -18.38 -6.46
C ILE A 288 1.35 -17.30 -7.33
N ARG A 289 0.64 -16.20 -7.56
CA ARG A 289 1.18 -15.08 -8.32
C ARG A 289 2.40 -14.49 -7.63
N ARG A 290 2.34 -14.19 -6.34
CA ARG A 290 3.50 -13.72 -5.55
C ARG A 290 4.70 -14.65 -5.63
N LEU A 291 4.47 -15.96 -5.62
CA LEU A 291 5.54 -16.94 -5.77
C LEU A 291 6.17 -16.95 -7.17
N ARG A 292 5.39 -16.64 -8.21
CA ARG A 292 5.87 -16.58 -9.59
C ARG A 292 6.59 -15.28 -9.92
N GLU A 293 6.08 -14.16 -9.42
CA GLU A 293 6.58 -12.82 -9.70
C GLU A 293 7.86 -12.49 -8.93
N ASN A 294 8.07 -13.15 -7.80
CA ASN A 294 9.22 -12.84 -6.96
C ASN A 294 9.90 -14.11 -6.40
N PRO A 295 10.95 -14.61 -7.09
CA PRO A 295 11.77 -15.69 -6.58
C PRO A 295 12.37 -15.41 -5.19
N ASP A 296 12.58 -14.14 -4.84
CA ASP A 296 13.03 -13.76 -3.51
C ASP A 296 11.94 -13.97 -2.45
N VAL A 297 10.67 -13.86 -2.79
CA VAL A 297 9.58 -14.27 -1.88
C VAL A 297 9.66 -15.78 -1.65
N ALA A 298 9.91 -16.58 -2.68
CA ALA A 298 10.15 -18.02 -2.53
C ALA A 298 11.38 -18.31 -1.67
N ALA A 299 12.48 -17.56 -1.85
CA ALA A 299 13.68 -17.67 -1.02
C ALA A 299 13.45 -17.16 0.42
N HIS A 300 12.67 -16.10 0.62
CA HIS A 300 12.24 -15.62 1.94
C HIS A 300 11.31 -16.62 2.62
N ILE A 301 10.45 -17.28 1.87
CA ILE A 301 9.59 -18.38 2.33
C ILE A 301 10.44 -19.56 2.77
N ALA A 302 11.40 -20.01 1.94
CA ALA A 302 12.32 -21.07 2.29
C ALA A 302 13.16 -20.72 3.53
N ARG A 303 13.66 -19.48 3.61
CA ARG A 303 14.40 -18.97 4.78
C ARG A 303 13.53 -18.88 6.03
N ALA A 304 12.28 -18.47 5.87
CA ALA A 304 11.29 -18.43 6.95
C ALA A 304 10.90 -19.82 7.45
N PHE A 305 10.97 -20.82 6.59
CA PHE A 305 10.79 -22.23 6.93
C PHE A 305 11.98 -22.77 7.74
N LEU A 306 13.18 -22.43 7.31
CA LEU A 306 14.43 -22.89 7.95
C LEU A 306 14.75 -22.11 9.24
N MET A 307 14.23 -20.89 9.42
CA MET A 307 14.48 -20.00 10.55
C MET A 307 13.18 -19.36 11.08
N PRO A 308 12.25 -20.15 11.65
CA PRO A 308 10.94 -19.65 12.10
C PRO A 308 11.01 -18.55 13.17
N TRP A 309 12.11 -18.46 13.90
CA TRP A 309 12.34 -17.44 14.94
C TRP A 309 12.59 -16.02 14.39
N THR A 310 12.96 -15.86 13.12
CA THR A 310 13.21 -14.53 12.54
C THR A 310 11.93 -13.76 12.20
N ASN A 311 10.79 -14.41 12.30
CA ASN A 311 9.50 -13.94 11.82
C ASN A 311 8.35 -14.27 12.79
N ARG A 312 8.55 -14.14 14.08
CA ARG A 312 7.41 -14.27 15.02
C ARG A 312 6.38 -13.18 14.70
N ARG A 313 5.13 -13.62 14.54
CA ARG A 313 3.94 -12.75 14.49
C ARG A 313 3.79 -12.02 15.80
#